data_5661467c6e3943f3531bec2517889a7b
#
_entry.id   5661467c6e3943f3531bec2517889a7b
#
_cell.length_a   1.000
_cell.length_b   1.000
_cell.length_c   1.000
_cell.angle_alpha   90.00
_cell.angle_beta   90.00
_cell.angle_gamma   90.00
#
_symmetry.space_group_name_H-M   'P 1'
#
loop_
_entity.id
_entity.type
_entity.pdbx_description
1 polymer ?
#
loop_
_entity_poly.entity_id
_entity_poly.type
_entity_poly.pdbx_seq_one_letter_code
_entity_poly.pdbx_strand_id
1 'polypeptide(L)'
;MKNLIEVQKKIIPQAIDLMEKRYAILRQINISQPIGRRMLSSVLNLSERTTRTEIDFLKDQKFINIDVSGMTITSQGQDLLENLEAVMGDIMGISDMEDKLRELLEIKDVVIAKRTGDDNLKSV
;
A
#
# COMPACT_ATOMS: atom_id res chain seq x y z
N MET A 1 21.71 -17.19 -15.71
CA MET A 1 20.31 -17.44 -15.82
C MET A 1 19.69 -17.80 -14.51
N LYS A 2 20.28 -18.78 -13.85
CA LYS A 2 19.80 -19.18 -12.58
C LYS A 2 19.76 -18.02 -11.62
N ASN A 3 20.79 -17.19 -11.65
CA ASN A 3 20.86 -16.05 -10.75
C ASN A 3 19.80 -15.01 -11.05
N LEU A 4 19.43 -14.89 -12.30
CA LEU A 4 18.42 -13.93 -12.67
C LEU A 4 17.06 -14.29 -12.09
N ILE A 5 16.74 -15.57 -12.09
CA ILE A 5 15.48 -16.02 -11.52
C ILE A 5 15.44 -15.78 -10.02
N GLU A 6 16.54 -16.06 -9.34
CA GLU A 6 16.63 -15.84 -7.90
C GLU A 6 16.54 -14.37 -7.55
N VAL A 7 17.19 -13.54 -8.37
CA VAL A 7 17.15 -12.10 -8.19
C VAL A 7 15.73 -11.59 -8.33
N GLN A 8 15.00 -12.06 -9.33
CA GLN A 8 13.63 -11.65 -9.53
C GLN A 8 12.74 -12.06 -8.37
N LYS A 9 12.96 -13.24 -7.83
CA LYS A 9 12.17 -13.72 -6.69
C LYS A 9 12.36 -12.86 -5.44
N LYS A 10 13.54 -12.24 -5.30
CA LYS A 10 13.82 -11.42 -4.14
C LYS A 10 13.52 -9.95 -4.36
N ILE A 11 13.88 -9.45 -5.53
CA ILE A 11 13.78 -8.02 -5.81
C ILE A 11 12.35 -7.55 -6.05
N ILE A 12 11.58 -8.31 -6.80
CA ILE A 12 10.23 -7.88 -7.14
C ILE A 12 9.34 -7.73 -5.90
N PRO A 13 9.29 -8.70 -4.99
CA PRO A 13 8.50 -8.53 -3.77
C PRO A 13 8.94 -7.36 -2.92
N GLN A 14 10.26 -7.12 -2.84
CA GLN A 14 10.78 -6.00 -2.08
C GLN A 14 10.38 -4.68 -2.70
N ALA A 15 10.42 -4.60 -4.02
CA ALA A 15 10.04 -3.39 -4.73
C ALA A 15 8.55 -3.09 -4.54
N ILE A 16 7.72 -4.12 -4.58
CA ILE A 16 6.28 -3.97 -4.37
C ILE A 16 6.02 -3.51 -2.93
N ASP A 17 6.67 -4.12 -1.97
CA ASP A 17 6.52 -3.75 -0.57
C ASP A 17 6.89 -2.28 -0.35
N LEU A 18 7.96 -1.84 -0.95
CA LEU A 18 8.40 -0.46 -0.83
C LEU A 18 7.41 0.50 -1.48
N MET A 19 6.89 0.15 -2.64
CA MET A 19 5.87 0.97 -3.30
C MET A 19 4.60 1.06 -2.46
N GLU A 20 4.21 -0.03 -1.84
CA GLU A 20 3.04 -0.04 -0.96
C GLU A 20 3.23 0.89 0.23
N LYS A 21 4.41 0.87 0.83
CA LYS A 21 4.70 1.75 1.95
C LYS A 21 4.65 3.21 1.53
N ARG A 22 5.28 3.54 0.43
CA ARG A 22 5.32 4.92 -0.05
C ARG A 22 3.95 5.41 -0.47
N TYR A 23 3.19 4.53 -1.11
CA TYR A 23 1.82 4.84 -1.45
C TYR A 23 0.99 5.13 -0.19
N ALA A 24 1.09 4.27 0.81
CA ALA A 24 0.34 4.44 2.05
C ALA A 24 0.72 5.74 2.76
N ILE A 25 2.00 6.07 2.79
CA ILE A 25 2.48 7.28 3.43
C ILE A 25 1.97 8.52 2.71
N LEU A 26 2.14 8.57 1.39
CA LEU A 26 1.70 9.73 0.62
C LEU A 26 0.19 9.91 0.67
N ARG A 27 -0.54 8.80 0.58
CA ARG A 27 -1.99 8.84 0.65
C ARG A 27 -2.45 9.39 2.00
N GLN A 28 -1.83 8.91 3.08
CA GLN A 28 -2.22 9.35 4.42
C GLN A 28 -1.88 10.83 4.63
N ILE A 29 -0.72 11.26 4.15
CA ILE A 29 -0.36 12.67 4.24
C ILE A 29 -1.38 13.52 3.46
N ASN A 30 -1.72 13.09 2.27
CA ASN A 30 -2.67 13.82 1.43
C ASN A 30 -4.04 13.96 2.08
N ILE A 31 -4.48 12.92 2.77
CA ILE A 31 -5.78 12.93 3.43
C ILE A 31 -5.77 13.74 4.72
N SER A 32 -4.69 13.65 5.48
CA SER A 32 -4.63 14.17 6.84
C SER A 32 -3.79 15.41 7.02
N GLN A 33 -3.23 15.94 5.95
CA GLN A 33 -2.29 17.05 6.07
C GLN A 33 -2.88 18.27 6.77
N PRO A 34 -2.10 18.95 7.60
CA PRO A 34 -0.74 18.59 7.96
C PRO A 34 -0.73 17.52 9.04
N ILE A 35 0.22 16.61 8.94
CA ILE A 35 0.29 15.50 9.89
C ILE A 35 1.73 15.32 10.36
N GLY A 36 1.89 15.06 11.66
CA GLY A 36 3.19 14.82 12.24
C GLY A 36 3.67 13.40 12.04
N ARG A 37 4.96 13.22 12.15
CA ARG A 37 5.59 11.91 11.91
C ARG A 37 5.07 10.83 12.84
N ARG A 38 4.93 11.16 14.11
CA ARG A 38 4.49 10.18 15.10
C ARG A 38 3.06 9.70 14.83
N MET A 39 2.20 10.64 14.49
CA MET A 39 0.83 10.30 14.16
C MET A 39 0.77 9.43 12.90
N LEU A 40 1.56 9.79 11.89
CA LEU A 40 1.60 9.02 10.66
C LEU A 40 2.06 7.59 10.94
N SER A 41 3.10 7.44 11.73
CA SER A 41 3.63 6.14 12.11
C SER A 41 2.55 5.30 12.80
N SER A 42 1.81 5.93 13.70
CA SER A 42 0.77 5.26 14.45
C SER A 42 -0.39 4.81 13.56
N VAL A 43 -0.86 5.72 12.71
CA VAL A 43 -1.99 5.43 11.83
C VAL A 43 -1.67 4.29 10.87
N LEU A 44 -0.46 4.27 10.35
CA LEU A 44 -0.07 3.26 9.38
C LEU A 44 0.50 2.00 10.01
N ASN A 45 0.64 2.01 11.34
CA ASN A 45 1.22 0.89 12.07
C ASN A 45 2.60 0.54 11.54
N LEU A 46 3.40 1.55 11.30
CA LEU A 46 4.78 1.39 10.88
C LEU A 46 5.69 1.76 12.04
N SER A 47 6.88 1.20 12.08
CA SER A 47 7.85 1.59 13.09
C SER A 47 8.27 3.02 12.86
N GLU A 48 8.66 3.71 13.92
CA GLU A 48 9.13 5.08 13.78
C GLU A 48 10.38 5.16 12.92
N ARG A 49 11.22 4.15 12.99
CA ARG A 49 12.43 4.10 12.21
C ARG A 49 12.12 4.01 10.71
N THR A 50 11.22 3.11 10.34
CA THR A 50 10.80 2.95 8.94
C THR A 50 10.16 4.23 8.46
N THR A 51 9.28 4.80 9.27
CA THR A 51 8.57 6.03 8.92
C THR A 51 9.56 7.16 8.68
N ARG A 52 10.54 7.31 9.57
CA ARG A 52 11.55 8.36 9.45
C ARG A 52 12.36 8.20 8.16
N THR A 53 12.78 6.97 7.86
CA THR A 53 13.56 6.71 6.67
C THR A 53 12.80 7.09 5.41
N GLU A 54 11.52 6.70 5.34
CA GLU A 54 10.72 7.01 4.16
C GLU A 54 10.37 8.48 4.07
N ILE A 55 10.10 9.12 5.19
CA ILE A 55 9.83 10.56 5.20
C ILE A 55 11.05 11.33 4.73
N ASP A 56 12.24 10.96 5.21
CA ASP A 56 13.46 11.63 4.79
C ASP A 56 13.66 11.51 3.28
N PHE A 57 13.43 10.32 2.75
CA PHE A 57 13.53 10.10 1.32
C PHE A 57 12.53 10.98 0.55
N LEU A 58 11.27 10.97 0.97
CA LEU A 58 10.23 11.72 0.29
C LEU A 58 10.47 13.23 0.35
N LYS A 59 10.98 13.69 1.48
CA LYS A 59 11.33 15.10 1.65
C LYS A 59 12.50 15.47 0.74
N ASP A 60 13.55 14.64 0.71
CA ASP A 60 14.72 14.93 -0.10
C ASP A 60 14.38 14.94 -1.58
N GLN A 61 13.43 14.13 -2.00
CA GLN A 61 12.96 14.09 -3.38
C GLN A 61 11.91 15.16 -3.68
N LYS A 62 11.55 15.96 -2.67
CA LYS A 62 10.59 17.07 -2.79
C LYS A 62 9.16 16.62 -3.07
N PHE A 63 8.82 15.45 -2.61
CA PHE A 63 7.44 14.96 -2.71
C PHE A 63 6.60 15.44 -1.53
N ILE A 64 7.23 15.79 -0.43
CA ILE A 64 6.54 16.34 0.74
C ILE A 64 7.32 17.52 1.30
N ASN A 65 6.60 18.38 2.03
CA ASN A 65 7.20 19.45 2.80
C ASN A 65 6.96 19.17 4.27
N ILE A 66 7.89 19.63 5.10
CA ILE A 66 7.78 19.48 6.55
C ILE A 66 7.99 20.84 7.19
N ASP A 67 7.06 21.26 8.04
CA ASP A 67 7.22 22.48 8.80
C ASP A 67 6.70 22.25 10.23
N VAL A 68 6.56 23.32 11.00
CA VAL A 68 6.14 23.18 12.40
C VAL A 68 4.75 22.59 12.55
N SER A 69 3.90 22.75 11.57
CA SER A 69 2.54 22.21 11.66
C SER A 69 2.47 20.75 11.22
N GLY A 70 3.50 20.24 10.56
CA GLY A 70 3.54 18.86 10.13
C GLY A 70 3.91 18.74 8.67
N MET A 71 3.61 17.57 8.11
CA MET A 71 3.95 17.25 6.73
C MET A 71 2.77 17.52 5.81
N THR A 72 3.09 18.05 4.63
CA THR A 72 2.10 18.26 3.59
C THR A 72 2.66 17.69 2.29
N ILE A 73 1.79 17.38 1.35
CA ILE A 73 2.21 16.82 0.08
C ILE A 73 2.42 17.96 -0.92
N THR A 74 3.44 17.83 -1.76
CA THR A 74 3.70 18.82 -2.81
C THR A 74 2.96 18.41 -4.08
N SER A 75 2.94 19.27 -5.10
CA SER A 75 2.34 18.89 -6.37
C SER A 75 3.08 17.73 -7.02
N GLN A 76 4.40 17.68 -6.86
CA GLN A 76 5.19 16.55 -7.33
C GLN A 76 4.82 15.28 -6.57
N GLY A 77 4.55 15.41 -5.27
CA GLY A 77 4.09 14.29 -4.46
C GLY A 77 2.73 13.80 -4.88
N GLN A 78 1.84 14.71 -5.27
CA GLN A 78 0.53 14.31 -5.78
C GLN A 78 0.64 13.55 -7.08
N ASP A 79 1.54 13.98 -7.97
CA ASP A 79 1.77 13.27 -9.21
C ASP A 79 2.31 11.86 -8.94
N LEU A 80 3.23 11.74 -7.99
CA LEU A 80 3.75 10.43 -7.60
C LEU A 80 2.64 9.57 -7.02
N LEU A 81 1.79 10.14 -6.18
CA LEU A 81 0.69 9.42 -5.56
C LEU A 81 -0.24 8.86 -6.64
N GLU A 82 -0.60 9.68 -7.63
CA GLU A 82 -1.44 9.23 -8.72
C GLU A 82 -0.81 8.10 -9.52
N ASN A 83 0.49 8.20 -9.78
CA ASN A 83 1.20 7.15 -10.49
C ASN A 83 1.24 5.86 -9.68
N LEU A 84 1.47 5.99 -8.37
CA LEU A 84 1.48 4.82 -7.49
C LEU A 84 0.10 4.19 -7.42
N GLU A 85 -0.95 5.01 -7.40
CA GLU A 85 -2.32 4.49 -7.39
C GLU A 85 -2.61 3.67 -8.64
N ALA A 86 -2.15 4.15 -9.79
CA ALA A 86 -2.37 3.43 -11.04
C ALA A 86 -1.64 2.09 -11.02
N VAL A 87 -0.38 2.08 -10.58
CA VAL A 87 0.41 0.86 -10.52
C VAL A 87 -0.17 -0.11 -9.49
N MET A 88 -0.53 0.41 -8.31
CA MET A 88 -1.09 -0.42 -7.26
C MET A 88 -2.44 -0.98 -7.66
N GLY A 89 -3.22 -0.17 -8.38
CA GLY A 89 -4.51 -0.63 -8.90
C GLY A 89 -4.35 -1.82 -9.83
N ASP A 90 -3.36 -1.76 -10.71
CA ASP A 90 -3.09 -2.86 -11.64
C ASP A 90 -2.66 -4.12 -10.88
N ILE A 91 -1.76 -3.96 -9.91
CA ILE A 91 -1.28 -5.09 -9.12
C ILE A 91 -2.41 -5.69 -8.29
N MET A 92 -3.18 -4.84 -7.64
CA MET A 92 -4.29 -5.29 -6.81
C MET A 92 -5.41 -5.90 -7.64
N GLY A 93 -5.63 -5.37 -8.83
CA GLY A 93 -6.60 -5.94 -9.76
C GLY A 93 -6.27 -7.38 -10.10
N ILE A 94 -5.00 -7.65 -10.36
CA ILE A 94 -4.55 -9.01 -10.65
C ILE A 94 -4.73 -9.90 -9.43
N SER A 95 -4.35 -9.39 -8.26
CA SER A 95 -4.49 -10.12 -7.01
C SER A 95 -5.94 -10.44 -6.71
N ASP A 96 -6.83 -9.47 -6.93
CA ASP A 96 -8.26 -9.67 -6.73
C ASP A 96 -8.80 -10.72 -7.67
N MET A 97 -8.35 -10.73 -8.90
CA MET A 97 -8.76 -11.75 -9.85
C MET A 97 -8.35 -13.13 -9.41
N GLU A 98 -7.12 -13.25 -8.92
CA GLU A 98 -6.62 -14.53 -8.43
C GLU A 98 -7.42 -14.99 -7.22
N ASP A 99 -7.73 -14.09 -6.33
CA ASP A 99 -8.51 -14.40 -5.15
C ASP A 99 -9.92 -14.85 -5.53
N LYS A 100 -10.53 -14.16 -6.47
CA LYS A 100 -11.86 -14.52 -6.93
C LYS A 100 -11.87 -15.90 -7.60
N LEU A 101 -10.87 -16.20 -8.39
CA LEU A 101 -10.76 -17.49 -9.01
C LEU A 101 -10.58 -18.59 -7.97
N ARG A 102 -9.77 -18.30 -6.97
CA ARG A 102 -9.55 -19.25 -5.89
C ARG A 102 -10.85 -19.51 -5.13
N GLU A 103 -11.58 -18.45 -4.84
CA GLU A 103 -12.86 -18.57 -4.17
C GLU A 103 -13.85 -19.39 -4.98
N LEU A 104 -13.90 -19.16 -6.27
CA LEU A 104 -14.80 -19.93 -7.12
C LEU A 104 -14.46 -21.39 -7.13
N LEU A 105 -13.19 -21.72 -7.08
CA LEU A 105 -12.77 -23.10 -7.01
C LEU A 105 -13.12 -23.75 -5.68
N GLU A 106 -12.97 -23.00 -4.62
CA GLU A 106 -13.28 -23.49 -3.29
C GLU A 106 -14.77 -23.58 -3.03
N ILE A 107 -15.47 -22.68 -3.64
CA ILE A 107 -16.90 -22.64 -3.47
C ILE A 107 -17.58 -23.93 -3.84
N LYS A 108 -17.09 -24.63 -4.80
CA LYS A 108 -17.68 -25.89 -5.17
C LYS A 108 -17.59 -26.89 -4.06
N ASP A 109 -16.68 -26.70 -3.16
CA ASP A 109 -16.43 -27.67 -2.13
C ASP A 109 -16.99 -27.31 -0.79
N VAL A 110 -16.93 -26.06 -0.45
CA VAL A 110 -17.23 -25.77 0.90
C VAL A 110 -18.25 -24.83 1.19
N VAL A 111 -18.54 -24.23 0.36
CA VAL A 111 -19.05 -23.16 0.44
C VAL A 111 -20.26 -22.62 0.89
N ILE A 112 -21.32 -23.17 0.58
CA ILE A 112 -22.60 -22.67 0.90
C ILE A 112 -22.75 -22.46 2.37
N ALA A 113 -22.20 -23.34 3.13
CA ALA A 113 -22.21 -23.23 4.58
C ALA A 113 -21.55 -21.94 5.05
N LYS A 114 -20.44 -21.65 4.46
CA LYS A 114 -19.70 -20.50 4.84
C LYS A 114 -20.44 -19.24 4.50
N ARG A 115 -21.03 -19.21 3.33
CA ARG A 115 -21.75 -18.09 2.93
C ARG A 115 -22.91 -17.80 3.78
N THR A 116 -23.59 -18.79 4.16
CA THR A 116 -24.72 -18.65 5.00
C THR A 116 -24.37 -18.07 6.33
N GLY A 117 -23.25 -18.44 6.85
CA GLY A 117 -22.80 -17.91 8.11
C GLY A 117 -22.44 -16.45 8.04
N ASP A 118 -22.11 -16.02 6.84
CA ASP A 118 -21.59 -14.75 6.74
C ASP A 118 -22.50 -13.75 6.39
N ASP A 119 -23.52 -14.18 5.90
CA ASP A 119 -24.38 -13.37 5.38
C ASP A 119 -24.69 -12.23 6.02
N ASN A 120 -24.39 -12.18 6.86
CA ASN A 120 -24.64 -11.15 7.44
C ASN A 120 -23.84 -10.18 7.16
N LEU A 121 -23.18 -10.48 6.88
CA LEU A 121 -22.28 -9.72 6.61
C LEU A 121 -22.31 -8.96 5.64
N LYS A 122 -22.73 -9.26 5.24
CA LYS A 122 -22.55 -8.72 4.48
C LYS A 122 -22.42 -8.75 3.56
N SER A 123 -22.59 -9.07 3.53
CA SER A 123 -22.29 -9.23 2.78
C SER A 123 -22.15 -9.17 2.01
N VAL A 124 -22.32 -9.24 1.91
CA VAL A 124 -21.99 -9.17 1.24
C VAL A 124 -21.88 -8.98 0.74
#